data_9ad958ecd4f05c591e148ecb0a507672
#
_entry.id   9ad958ecd4f05c591e148ecb0a507672
#
_cell.length_a   1.000
_cell.length_b   1.000
_cell.length_c   1.000
_cell.angle_alpha   90.00
_cell.angle_beta   90.00
_cell.angle_gamma   90.00
#
_symmetry.space_group_name_H-M   'P 1'
#
loop_
_entity.id
_entity.type
_entity.pdbx_description
1 polymer ?
#
loop_
_entity_poly.entity_id
_entity_poly.type
_entity_poly.pdbx_seq_one_letter_code
_entity_poly.pdbx_strand_id
1 'polypeptide(L)'
;MAIYEIINVGANKALNISGSDLQGSSLYDNRKVCLWTRSGSGEQAWILDSTTNPDGIRSYLRRTFGLNAYRNSTSKYKCDIHTVEGNETDSDVTITAVSGGYKIKLKNYNMYLTADGTDDGAAVSWAPSSTSKMQVWKLNKKTIITYGKSTTLHGTVGTSGTAGLSGSDLNDNAQYIYDYLKDEGFTKAAACAAIGNFEAESTLNPAIWQNKDKITGRDSGYGIAQWTPATNFIQWAVDVGFITSVTASAINAKAKSSIQKLMDAELAFLMWTLTLSGNVFYEDVSFDSFRKSNDDVKTLAKTFAQNYERPNSTEYSKRQNNAKKWYDYF
;
A
#
# COMPACT_ATOMS: atom_id res chain seq x y z
N MET A 1 10.37 -7.74 3.56
CA MET A 1 9.90 -6.70 2.63
C MET A 1 9.68 -5.41 3.39
N ALA A 2 10.14 -4.28 2.91
CA ALA A 2 9.93 -3.00 3.59
C ALA A 2 9.76 -1.87 2.58
N ILE A 3 9.13 -0.78 3.02
CA ILE A 3 8.94 0.44 2.22
C ILE A 3 10.08 1.39 2.49
N TYR A 4 10.62 1.97 1.43
CA TYR A 4 11.73 2.92 1.50
C TYR A 4 11.43 4.18 0.69
N GLU A 5 11.87 5.32 1.20
CA GLU A 5 12.17 6.49 0.42
C GLU A 5 13.64 6.39 -0.01
N ILE A 6 13.88 6.40 -1.31
CA ILE A 6 15.22 6.28 -1.89
C ILE A 6 15.69 7.68 -2.25
N ILE A 7 16.73 8.18 -1.58
CA ILE A 7 17.17 9.58 -1.69
C ILE A 7 18.55 9.64 -2.32
N ASN A 8 18.69 10.41 -3.40
CA ASN A 8 19.98 10.67 -4.00
C ASN A 8 20.84 11.56 -3.08
N VAL A 9 22.07 11.15 -2.81
CA VAL A 9 22.97 11.88 -1.88
C VAL A 9 23.49 13.18 -2.52
N GLY A 10 23.76 13.19 -3.83
CA GLY A 10 24.25 14.36 -4.54
C GLY A 10 23.21 15.47 -4.69
N ALA A 11 21.97 15.09 -4.99
CA ALA A 11 20.87 16.03 -5.19
C ALA A 11 20.05 16.31 -3.93
N ASN A 12 20.11 15.45 -2.90
CA ASN A 12 19.24 15.47 -1.71
C ASN A 12 17.73 15.42 -2.05
N LYS A 13 17.38 14.69 -3.09
CA LYS A 13 16.00 14.53 -3.60
C LYS A 13 15.60 13.07 -3.65
N ALA A 14 14.29 12.80 -3.57
CA ALA A 14 13.75 11.46 -3.64
C ALA A 14 13.68 10.94 -5.08
N LEU A 15 13.90 9.64 -5.22
CA LEU A 15 13.55 8.88 -6.41
C LEU A 15 12.03 8.86 -6.54
N ASN A 16 11.50 9.34 -7.67
CA ASN A 16 10.10 9.66 -7.87
C ASN A 16 9.57 9.12 -9.21
N ILE A 17 8.36 8.57 -9.21
CA ILE A 17 7.64 8.29 -10.44
C ILE A 17 7.02 9.59 -10.92
N SER A 18 7.30 9.99 -12.17
CA SER A 18 6.86 11.29 -12.71
C SER A 18 5.35 11.42 -12.76
N GLY A 19 4.81 12.48 -12.17
CA GLY A 19 3.40 12.83 -12.04
C GLY A 19 3.08 13.28 -10.64
N SER A 20 1.87 13.80 -10.42
CA SER A 20 1.34 14.17 -9.11
C SER A 20 0.10 13.33 -8.80
N ASP A 21 -0.11 13.02 -7.52
CA ASP A 21 -1.29 12.33 -7.01
C ASP A 21 -1.58 11.00 -7.74
N LEU A 22 -0.51 10.24 -8.04
CA LEU A 22 -0.64 9.01 -8.79
C LEU A 22 -1.28 7.92 -7.94
N GLN A 23 -2.22 7.21 -8.55
CA GLN A 23 -2.77 5.96 -8.06
C GLN A 23 -2.11 4.77 -8.77
N GLY A 24 -2.23 3.57 -8.20
CA GLY A 24 -1.69 2.36 -8.85
C GLY A 24 -2.21 2.14 -10.27
N SER A 25 -3.47 2.52 -10.54
CA SER A 25 -4.08 2.51 -11.86
C SER A 25 -3.52 3.55 -12.84
N SER A 26 -2.81 4.55 -12.35
CA SER A 26 -2.13 5.57 -13.17
C SER A 26 -0.78 5.10 -13.70
N LEU A 27 -0.28 3.96 -13.24
CA LEU A 27 1.00 3.42 -13.67
C LEU A 27 0.86 2.66 -14.99
N TYR A 28 1.80 2.90 -15.89
CA TYR A 28 1.94 2.23 -17.19
C TYR A 28 3.41 2.04 -17.52
N ASP A 29 3.70 1.09 -18.41
CA ASP A 29 5.07 0.77 -18.83
C ASP A 29 5.76 1.97 -19.49
N ASN A 30 7.04 2.11 -19.22
CA ASN A 30 7.90 3.21 -19.67
C ASN A 30 7.55 4.59 -19.05
N ARG A 31 6.78 4.62 -17.95
CA ARG A 31 6.58 5.89 -17.25
C ARG A 31 7.90 6.36 -16.63
N LYS A 32 8.20 7.63 -16.85
CA LYS A 32 9.47 8.26 -16.46
C LYS A 32 9.69 8.18 -14.94
N VAL A 33 10.91 7.85 -14.54
CA VAL A 33 11.43 8.03 -13.19
C VAL A 33 12.32 9.28 -13.17
N CYS A 34 12.21 10.08 -12.12
CA CYS A 34 12.94 11.33 -11.98
C CYS A 34 13.29 11.59 -10.51
N LEU A 35 14.04 12.65 -10.26
CA LEU A 35 14.19 13.20 -8.92
C LEU A 35 13.07 14.20 -8.63
N TRP A 36 12.65 14.27 -7.37
CA TRP A 36 11.71 15.28 -6.90
C TRP A 36 11.98 15.67 -5.44
N THR A 37 11.61 16.89 -5.08
CA THR A 37 11.61 17.33 -3.68
C THR A 37 10.83 16.34 -2.83
N ARG A 38 11.37 15.98 -1.67
CA ARG A 38 10.81 14.97 -0.77
C ARG A 38 9.45 15.43 -0.25
N SER A 39 8.40 14.71 -0.60
CA SER A 39 7.01 14.97 -0.20
C SER A 39 6.45 13.89 0.71
N GLY A 40 7.06 12.70 0.69
CA GLY A 40 6.54 11.53 1.36
C GLY A 40 5.38 10.84 0.64
N SER A 41 5.03 11.27 -0.57
CA SER A 41 3.95 10.72 -1.38
C SER A 41 4.20 9.27 -1.83
N GLY A 42 3.17 8.62 -2.34
CA GLY A 42 3.24 7.25 -2.86
C GLY A 42 4.19 7.09 -4.04
N GLU A 43 4.36 8.14 -4.87
CA GLU A 43 5.29 8.19 -6.00
C GLU A 43 6.75 8.06 -5.58
N GLN A 44 7.05 8.37 -4.31
CA GLN A 44 8.39 8.32 -3.72
C GLN A 44 8.59 7.11 -2.80
N ALA A 45 7.61 6.25 -2.71
CA ALA A 45 7.64 5.06 -1.89
C ALA A 45 7.95 3.82 -2.72
N TRP A 46 8.98 3.09 -2.31
CA TRP A 46 9.52 1.93 -3.01
C TRP A 46 9.58 0.72 -2.10
N ILE A 47 9.26 -0.44 -2.62
CA ILE A 47 9.29 -1.71 -1.90
C ILE A 47 10.57 -2.46 -2.26
N LEU A 48 11.29 -2.90 -1.22
CA LEU A 48 12.41 -3.83 -1.32
C LEU A 48 12.13 -5.05 -0.42
N ASP A 49 12.31 -6.24 -0.97
CA ASP A 49 12.23 -7.49 -0.21
C ASP A 49 13.56 -7.84 0.46
N SER A 50 14.66 -7.26 -0.03
CA SER A 50 16.01 -7.36 0.54
C SER A 50 16.73 -6.01 0.41
N THR A 51 17.67 -5.72 1.30
CA THR A 51 18.54 -4.54 1.23
C THR A 51 19.89 -4.80 0.57
N THR A 52 20.11 -6.02 0.09
CA THR A 52 21.37 -6.41 -0.60
C THR A 52 21.10 -6.90 -2.01
N ASN A 53 20.22 -7.85 -2.18
CA ASN A 53 19.85 -8.46 -3.46
C ASN A 53 18.33 -8.51 -3.58
N PRO A 54 17.64 -7.38 -3.74
CA PRO A 54 16.21 -7.40 -3.93
C PRO A 54 15.86 -7.93 -5.33
N ASP A 55 14.71 -8.59 -5.39
CA ASP A 55 14.05 -8.97 -6.65
C ASP A 55 13.38 -7.73 -7.27
N GLY A 56 14.21 -6.77 -7.68
CA GLY A 56 13.82 -5.46 -8.17
C GLY A 56 13.50 -4.43 -7.06
N ILE A 57 13.37 -3.18 -7.48
CA ILE A 57 12.89 -2.05 -6.67
C ILE A 57 11.49 -1.73 -7.15
N ARG A 58 10.47 -2.14 -6.39
CA ARG A 58 9.09 -2.09 -6.83
C ARG A 58 8.36 -0.85 -6.34
N SER A 59 7.43 -0.34 -7.12
CA SER A 59 6.58 0.78 -6.71
C SER A 59 5.65 0.38 -5.57
N TYR A 60 5.52 1.27 -4.57
CA TYR A 60 4.51 1.12 -3.52
C TYR A 60 3.08 1.27 -4.07
N LEU A 61 2.87 2.13 -5.05
CA LEU A 61 1.55 2.37 -5.64
C LEU A 61 0.99 1.13 -6.35
N ARG A 62 1.88 0.34 -6.97
CA ARG A 62 1.50 -0.92 -7.61
C ARG A 62 2.71 -1.83 -7.71
N ARG A 63 2.73 -2.88 -6.92
CA ARG A 63 3.88 -3.78 -6.75
C ARG A 63 4.32 -4.51 -8.03
N THR A 64 3.43 -4.67 -8.99
CA THR A 64 3.78 -5.25 -10.29
C THR A 64 4.64 -4.34 -11.16
N PHE A 65 4.77 -3.06 -10.78
CA PHE A 65 5.69 -2.13 -11.43
C PHE A 65 6.96 -1.97 -10.61
N GLY A 66 8.10 -1.98 -11.29
CA GLY A 66 9.40 -1.75 -10.68
C GLY A 66 10.29 -0.87 -11.54
N LEU A 67 11.43 -0.48 -10.99
CA LEU A 67 12.47 0.19 -11.77
C LEU A 67 12.96 -0.75 -12.85
N ASN A 68 13.07 -0.22 -14.05
CA ASN A 68 13.47 -0.93 -15.24
C ASN A 68 14.60 -0.18 -15.97
N ALA A 69 15.41 -0.93 -16.72
CA ALA A 69 16.47 -0.39 -17.53
C ALA A 69 16.13 -0.53 -19.02
N TYR A 70 15.61 0.53 -19.63
CA TYR A 70 15.42 0.57 -21.06
C TYR A 70 16.74 0.81 -21.80
N ARG A 71 17.25 -0.24 -22.44
CA ARG A 71 18.56 -0.26 -23.14
C ARG A 71 18.49 0.43 -24.47
N ASN A 72 18.57 1.74 -24.47
CA ASN A 72 18.51 2.57 -25.69
C ASN A 72 19.90 3.02 -26.21
N SER A 73 20.97 2.69 -25.49
CA SER A 73 22.35 2.94 -25.91
C SER A 73 23.32 1.96 -25.28
N THR A 74 24.59 1.94 -25.71
CA THR A 74 25.64 1.09 -25.11
C THR A 74 26.30 1.73 -23.88
N SER A 75 26.18 3.05 -23.71
CA SER A 75 26.87 3.81 -22.65
C SER A 75 25.99 4.23 -21.48
N LYS A 76 24.64 4.24 -21.69
CA LYS A 76 23.69 4.69 -20.68
C LYS A 76 22.30 4.15 -21.02
N TYR A 77 21.57 3.64 -20.00
CA TYR A 77 20.20 3.17 -20.18
C TYR A 77 19.24 4.15 -19.50
N LYS A 78 18.07 4.36 -20.06
CA LYS A 78 17.00 5.09 -19.38
C LYS A 78 16.51 4.30 -18.18
N CYS A 79 16.14 5.00 -17.13
CA CYS A 79 15.42 4.43 -16.01
C CYS A 79 13.96 4.85 -16.09
N ASP A 80 13.08 3.89 -16.15
CA ASP A 80 11.63 4.04 -16.11
C ASP A 80 11.01 3.01 -15.17
N ILE A 81 9.70 2.94 -15.09
CA ILE A 81 9.02 1.81 -14.48
C ILE A 81 8.42 0.92 -15.56
N HIS A 82 8.43 -0.38 -15.31
CA HIS A 82 7.84 -1.38 -16.17
C HIS A 82 7.16 -2.47 -15.33
N THR A 83 6.21 -3.18 -15.92
CA THR A 83 5.65 -4.39 -15.32
C THR A 83 6.76 -5.41 -15.13
N VAL A 84 6.96 -5.88 -13.90
CA VAL A 84 8.01 -6.85 -13.51
C VAL A 84 7.34 -8.17 -13.14
N GLU A 85 7.53 -9.19 -13.97
CA GLU A 85 6.89 -10.51 -13.81
C GLU A 85 7.80 -11.57 -13.14
N GLY A 86 9.00 -11.18 -12.71
CA GLY A 86 10.01 -12.03 -12.07
C GLY A 86 11.07 -12.54 -13.05
N ASN A 87 12.31 -12.72 -12.57
CA ASN A 87 13.50 -13.15 -13.33
C ASN A 87 13.86 -12.26 -14.54
N GLU A 88 13.54 -10.99 -14.50
CA GLU A 88 13.86 -10.08 -15.60
C GLU A 88 15.27 -9.49 -15.42
N THR A 89 16.05 -9.54 -16.49
CA THR A 89 17.47 -9.19 -16.47
C THR A 89 17.73 -7.68 -16.34
N ASP A 90 16.73 -6.84 -16.55
CA ASP A 90 16.82 -5.38 -16.62
C ASP A 90 16.14 -4.65 -15.44
N SER A 91 15.57 -5.41 -14.49
CA SER A 91 14.97 -4.88 -13.26
C SER A 91 15.64 -5.39 -11.98
N ASP A 92 16.31 -6.55 -12.00
CA ASP A 92 17.02 -7.10 -10.84
C ASP A 92 18.22 -6.25 -10.48
N VAL A 93 18.40 -5.98 -9.20
CA VAL A 93 19.47 -5.13 -8.70
C VAL A 93 20.28 -5.77 -7.58
N THR A 94 21.49 -5.28 -7.40
CA THR A 94 22.34 -5.51 -6.23
C THR A 94 22.56 -4.17 -5.55
N ILE A 95 22.38 -4.13 -4.23
CA ILE A 95 22.57 -2.95 -3.41
C ILE A 95 23.82 -3.15 -2.53
N THR A 96 24.81 -2.27 -2.68
CA THR A 96 26.09 -2.37 -1.95
C THR A 96 26.31 -1.13 -1.12
N ALA A 97 26.63 -1.32 0.16
CA ALA A 97 26.98 -0.21 1.06
C ALA A 97 28.30 0.46 0.61
N VAL A 98 28.30 1.78 0.63
CA VAL A 98 29.46 2.63 0.35
C VAL A 98 29.51 3.78 1.35
N SER A 99 30.61 4.55 1.36
CA SER A 99 30.67 5.75 2.21
C SER A 99 29.52 6.72 1.89
N GLY A 100 28.71 7.00 2.90
CA GLY A 100 27.58 7.94 2.81
C GLY A 100 26.25 7.36 2.31
N GLY A 101 26.17 6.05 1.99
CA GLY A 101 24.94 5.42 1.54
C GLY A 101 25.12 4.09 0.83
N TYR A 102 24.44 3.94 -0.29
CA TYR A 102 24.43 2.71 -1.07
C TYR A 102 24.60 3.00 -2.56
N LYS A 103 25.24 2.10 -3.28
CA LYS A 103 25.17 2.00 -4.73
C LYS A 103 24.16 0.93 -5.13
N ILE A 104 23.35 1.23 -6.12
CA ILE A 104 22.34 0.33 -6.68
C ILE A 104 22.80 -0.02 -8.09
N LYS A 105 23.06 -1.30 -8.34
CA LYS A 105 23.61 -1.82 -9.59
C LYS A 105 22.64 -2.80 -10.22
N LEU A 106 22.41 -2.74 -11.52
CA LEU A 106 21.75 -3.82 -12.26
C LEU A 106 22.55 -5.10 -12.13
N LYS A 107 21.88 -6.20 -11.74
CA LYS A 107 22.52 -7.48 -11.41
C LYS A 107 23.34 -8.04 -12.57
N ASN A 108 22.79 -7.95 -13.78
CA ASN A 108 23.39 -8.53 -14.99
C ASN A 108 24.20 -7.51 -15.82
N TYR A 109 24.32 -6.27 -15.37
CA TYR A 109 25.02 -5.21 -16.11
C TYR A 109 25.91 -4.42 -15.18
N ASN A 110 27.02 -3.87 -15.74
CA ASN A 110 27.88 -2.99 -14.96
C ASN A 110 27.36 -1.54 -14.99
N MET A 111 26.07 -1.37 -14.67
CA MET A 111 25.34 -0.11 -14.72
C MET A 111 24.74 0.19 -13.35
N TYR A 112 24.84 1.43 -12.92
CA TYR A 112 24.44 1.92 -11.60
C TYR A 112 23.38 2.99 -11.71
N LEU A 113 22.38 2.94 -10.83
CA LEU A 113 21.34 3.97 -10.74
C LEU A 113 21.99 5.33 -10.49
N THR A 114 21.71 6.28 -11.36
CA THR A 114 22.41 7.58 -11.44
C THR A 114 21.40 8.71 -11.58
N ALA A 115 21.51 9.72 -10.76
CA ALA A 115 20.80 10.98 -10.95
C ALA A 115 21.50 11.83 -12.02
N ASP A 116 20.77 12.33 -12.99
CA ASP A 116 21.33 13.07 -14.13
C ASP A 116 21.34 14.59 -13.90
N GLY A 117 20.83 15.06 -12.79
CA GLY A 117 20.78 16.46 -12.36
C GLY A 117 20.35 16.58 -10.92
N THR A 118 20.19 17.83 -10.44
CA THR A 118 19.82 18.14 -9.04
C THR A 118 18.42 18.73 -8.90
N ASP A 119 17.79 19.14 -9.99
CA ASP A 119 16.51 19.84 -9.97
C ASP A 119 15.33 18.87 -9.93
N ASP A 120 14.15 19.38 -9.56
CA ASP A 120 12.92 18.63 -9.67
C ASP A 120 12.64 18.27 -11.13
N GLY A 121 12.28 17.01 -11.36
CA GLY A 121 12.11 16.47 -12.71
C GLY A 121 13.40 16.02 -13.39
N ALA A 122 14.59 16.19 -12.75
CA ALA A 122 15.84 15.67 -13.29
C ALA A 122 15.74 14.17 -13.55
N ALA A 123 16.19 13.72 -14.70
CA ALA A 123 16.12 12.32 -15.10
C ALA A 123 17.00 11.45 -14.20
N VAL A 124 16.60 10.20 -14.10
CA VAL A 124 17.40 9.12 -13.51
C VAL A 124 17.72 8.12 -14.60
N SER A 125 18.90 7.56 -14.57
CA SER A 125 19.40 6.63 -15.57
C SER A 125 20.25 5.53 -14.95
N TRP A 126 20.59 4.54 -15.74
CA TRP A 126 21.58 3.53 -15.41
C TRP A 126 22.88 3.85 -16.20
N ALA A 127 23.97 4.11 -15.51
CA ALA A 127 25.23 4.54 -16.10
C ALA A 127 26.42 3.73 -15.55
N PRO A 128 27.58 3.69 -16.24
CA PRO A 128 28.78 3.07 -15.73
C PRO A 128 29.18 3.59 -14.36
N SER A 129 29.94 2.80 -13.61
CA SER A 129 30.39 3.18 -12.25
C SER A 129 31.17 4.49 -12.27
N SER A 130 30.88 5.36 -11.31
CA SER A 130 31.63 6.59 -11.05
C SER A 130 31.79 6.84 -9.54
N THR A 131 32.66 7.76 -9.18
CA THR A 131 32.82 8.22 -7.78
C THR A 131 31.83 9.32 -7.39
N SER A 132 30.97 9.74 -8.31
CA SER A 132 30.01 10.83 -8.09
C SER A 132 28.97 10.47 -7.03
N LYS A 133 28.65 11.44 -6.16
CA LYS A 133 27.53 11.34 -5.22
C LYS A 133 26.18 11.17 -5.91
N MET A 134 26.07 11.44 -7.21
CA MET A 134 24.89 11.20 -8.03
C MET A 134 24.58 9.69 -8.20
N GLN A 135 25.54 8.80 -7.89
CA GLN A 135 25.36 7.35 -7.85
C GLN A 135 25.22 6.80 -6.42
N VAL A 136 25.17 7.67 -5.42
CA VAL A 136 25.02 7.25 -4.02
C VAL A 136 23.61 7.57 -3.55
N TRP A 137 22.97 6.60 -2.92
CA TRP A 137 21.58 6.67 -2.50
C TRP A 137 21.44 6.32 -1.02
N LYS A 138 20.57 7.01 -0.30
CA LYS A 138 20.14 6.62 1.05
C LYS A 138 18.85 5.84 0.95
N LEU A 139 18.75 4.78 1.72
CA LEU A 139 17.54 3.96 1.88
C LEU A 139 16.92 4.33 3.23
N ASN A 140 15.98 5.27 3.23
CA ASN A 140 15.24 5.64 4.42
C ASN A 140 14.04 4.71 4.55
N LYS A 141 14.09 3.78 5.50
CA LYS A 141 12.93 2.93 5.79
C LYS A 141 11.78 3.82 6.24
N LYS A 142 10.64 3.69 5.57
CA LYS A 142 9.41 4.39 5.95
C LYS A 142 8.61 3.51 6.88
N THR A 143 8.13 4.10 7.95
CA THR A 143 6.92 3.63 8.61
C THR A 143 5.72 4.07 7.77
N ILE A 144 4.63 3.33 7.86
CA ILE A 144 3.36 3.58 7.17
C ILE A 144 3.06 5.07 7.15
N ILE A 145 2.69 5.57 5.96
CA ILE A 145 2.21 6.94 5.78
C ILE A 145 0.93 7.06 6.60
N THR A 146 0.95 7.82 7.67
CA THR A 146 -0.24 8.12 8.46
C THR A 146 -1.13 9.04 7.64
N TYR A 147 -2.42 8.74 7.56
CA TYR A 147 -3.41 9.58 6.87
C TYR A 147 -3.57 10.96 7.54
N GLY A 148 -3.34 11.00 8.85
CA GLY A 148 -3.08 12.24 9.59
C GLY A 148 -4.27 13.18 9.81
N LYS A 149 -5.51 12.79 9.50
CA LYS A 149 -6.70 13.61 9.86
C LYS A 149 -6.97 13.59 11.36
N SER A 150 -7.37 14.74 11.89
CA SER A 150 -7.64 14.97 13.33
C SER A 150 -9.04 14.49 13.74
N THR A 151 -9.38 13.24 13.46
CA THR A 151 -10.64 12.63 13.93
C THR A 151 -10.32 11.70 15.09
N THR A 152 -11.09 11.76 16.17
CA THR A 152 -10.97 10.77 17.25
C THR A 152 -11.48 9.44 16.74
N LEU A 153 -10.63 8.43 16.72
CA LEU A 153 -11.00 7.07 16.34
C LEU A 153 -11.19 6.19 17.56
N HIS A 154 -12.08 5.23 17.43
CA HIS A 154 -12.51 4.33 18.48
C HIS A 154 -12.13 2.88 18.16
N GLY A 155 -11.82 2.12 19.18
CA GLY A 155 -11.51 0.70 19.04
C GLY A 155 -10.97 0.09 20.32
N THR A 156 -11.33 -1.15 20.55
CA THR A 156 -10.90 -1.93 21.71
C THR A 156 -10.52 -3.33 21.26
N VAL A 157 -9.42 -3.83 21.78
CA VAL A 157 -8.99 -5.22 21.51
C VAL A 157 -10.01 -6.20 22.08
N GLY A 158 -10.62 -6.99 21.22
CA GLY A 158 -11.64 -7.97 21.61
C GLY A 158 -12.18 -8.74 20.42
N THR A 159 -13.32 -9.39 20.60
CA THR A 159 -14.10 -10.04 19.53
C THR A 159 -15.35 -9.23 19.21
N SER A 160 -16.03 -9.53 18.10
CA SER A 160 -17.26 -8.84 17.71
C SER A 160 -18.35 -8.85 18.79
N GLY A 161 -18.42 -9.91 19.59
CA GLY A 161 -19.35 -10.00 20.73
C GLY A 161 -19.00 -9.15 21.95
N THR A 162 -17.76 -8.62 22.04
CA THR A 162 -17.28 -7.91 23.24
C THR A 162 -16.73 -6.51 22.97
N ALA A 163 -16.40 -6.20 21.73
CA ALA A 163 -15.71 -4.97 21.34
C ALA A 163 -16.28 -4.33 20.05
N GLY A 164 -17.50 -4.68 19.68
CA GLY A 164 -18.20 -4.06 18.55
C GLY A 164 -18.51 -2.58 18.83
N LEU A 165 -18.32 -1.71 17.81
CA LEU A 165 -18.66 -0.30 17.91
C LEU A 165 -20.13 -0.04 17.57
N SER A 166 -20.69 1.03 18.13
CA SER A 166 -22.04 1.50 17.85
C SER A 166 -22.16 3.00 18.09
N GLY A 167 -23.29 3.60 17.69
CA GLY A 167 -23.58 5.03 17.91
C GLY A 167 -22.52 5.96 17.31
N SER A 168 -22.10 6.96 18.08
CA SER A 168 -21.10 7.96 17.65
C SER A 168 -19.77 7.34 17.28
N ASP A 169 -19.28 6.37 18.05
CA ASP A 169 -17.98 5.74 17.83
C ASP A 169 -17.89 5.03 16.48
N LEU A 170 -18.98 4.36 16.09
CA LEU A 170 -19.13 3.75 14.77
C LEU A 170 -19.14 4.80 13.66
N ASN A 171 -19.85 5.92 13.89
CA ASN A 171 -19.97 7.01 12.92
C ASN A 171 -18.63 7.72 12.70
N ASP A 172 -17.87 7.96 13.77
CA ASP A 172 -16.55 8.61 13.68
C ASP A 172 -15.57 7.76 12.87
N ASN A 173 -15.54 6.44 13.12
CA ASN A 173 -14.72 5.53 12.33
C ASN A 173 -15.20 5.43 10.87
N ALA A 174 -16.52 5.41 10.63
CA ALA A 174 -17.07 5.41 9.28
C ALA A 174 -16.68 6.69 8.51
N GLN A 175 -16.77 7.87 9.17
CA GLN A 175 -16.35 9.14 8.55
C GLN A 175 -14.87 9.12 8.17
N TYR A 176 -14.02 8.62 9.07
CA TYR A 176 -12.59 8.54 8.80
C TYR A 176 -12.26 7.64 7.61
N ILE A 177 -12.87 6.44 7.57
CA ILE A 177 -12.71 5.49 6.46
C ILE A 177 -13.27 6.09 5.16
N TYR A 178 -14.43 6.75 5.21
CA TYR A 178 -15.03 7.41 4.06
C TYR A 178 -14.10 8.45 3.47
N ASP A 179 -13.59 9.36 4.30
CA ASP A 179 -12.67 10.41 3.87
C ASP A 179 -11.39 9.83 3.25
N TYR A 180 -10.82 8.79 3.87
CA TYR A 180 -9.66 8.09 3.33
C TYR A 180 -9.96 7.51 1.94
N LEU A 181 -11.05 6.77 1.79
CA LEU A 181 -11.42 6.17 0.51
C LEU A 181 -11.73 7.24 -0.56
N LYS A 182 -12.32 8.36 -0.17
CA LYS A 182 -12.54 9.51 -1.07
C LYS A 182 -11.22 10.09 -1.58
N ASP A 183 -10.25 10.27 -0.70
CA ASP A 183 -8.92 10.75 -1.06
C ASP A 183 -8.16 9.73 -1.94
N GLU A 184 -8.44 8.41 -1.79
CA GLU A 184 -7.96 7.35 -2.68
C GLU A 184 -8.76 7.26 -4.02
N GLY A 185 -9.66 8.20 -4.29
CA GLY A 185 -10.37 8.33 -5.56
C GLY A 185 -11.61 7.44 -5.71
N PHE A 186 -12.17 6.95 -4.60
CA PHE A 186 -13.46 6.27 -4.63
C PHE A 186 -14.60 7.25 -4.87
N THR A 187 -15.61 6.85 -5.62
CA THR A 187 -16.91 7.53 -5.63
C THR A 187 -17.60 7.40 -4.27
N LYS A 188 -18.61 8.21 -4.01
CA LYS A 188 -19.45 8.06 -2.79
C LYS A 188 -20.03 6.63 -2.71
N ALA A 189 -20.60 6.14 -3.81
CA ALA A 189 -21.22 4.84 -3.85
C ALA A 189 -20.22 3.69 -3.58
N ALA A 190 -19.05 3.72 -4.20
CA ALA A 190 -18.02 2.72 -3.99
C ALA A 190 -17.43 2.75 -2.56
N ALA A 191 -17.21 3.95 -1.99
CA ALA A 191 -16.73 4.10 -0.61
C ALA A 191 -17.75 3.54 0.39
N CYS A 192 -19.04 3.91 0.26
CA CYS A 192 -20.10 3.41 1.13
C CYS A 192 -20.31 1.88 0.98
N ALA A 193 -20.12 1.35 -0.23
CA ALA A 193 -20.15 -0.09 -0.48
C ALA A 193 -19.06 -0.84 0.30
N ALA A 194 -17.83 -0.33 0.30
CA ALA A 194 -16.73 -0.91 1.08
C ALA A 194 -16.99 -0.79 2.60
N ILE A 195 -17.40 0.39 3.09
CA ILE A 195 -17.72 0.61 4.51
C ILE A 195 -18.83 -0.31 4.99
N GLY A 196 -19.87 -0.54 4.19
CA GLY A 196 -20.97 -1.47 4.54
C GLY A 196 -20.50 -2.92 4.70
N ASN A 197 -19.46 -3.32 3.93
CA ASN A 197 -18.80 -4.61 4.09
C ASN A 197 -17.98 -4.64 5.39
N PHE A 198 -17.14 -3.65 5.64
CA PHE A 198 -16.33 -3.58 6.85
C PHE A 198 -17.18 -3.52 8.14
N GLU A 199 -18.32 -2.81 8.11
CA GLU A 199 -19.25 -2.82 9.24
C GLU A 199 -19.81 -4.23 9.51
N ALA A 200 -20.08 -5.01 8.47
CA ALA A 200 -20.55 -6.38 8.63
C ALA A 200 -19.48 -7.30 9.25
N GLU A 201 -18.20 -7.06 8.93
CA GLU A 201 -17.05 -7.84 9.40
C GLU A 201 -16.64 -7.49 10.84
N SER A 202 -16.53 -6.20 11.14
CA SER A 202 -15.83 -5.73 12.33
C SER A 202 -16.56 -4.66 13.12
N THR A 203 -17.75 -4.21 12.69
CA THR A 203 -18.37 -2.97 13.19
C THR A 203 -17.40 -1.78 13.14
N LEU A 204 -16.50 -1.74 12.15
CA LEU A 204 -15.47 -0.73 11.91
C LEU A 204 -14.44 -0.58 13.03
N ASN A 205 -14.32 -1.55 13.93
CA ASN A 205 -13.28 -1.59 14.97
C ASN A 205 -12.00 -2.23 14.39
N PRO A 206 -10.88 -1.49 14.26
CA PRO A 206 -9.65 -2.03 13.70
C PRO A 206 -8.94 -3.03 14.63
N ALA A 207 -9.31 -3.12 15.92
CA ALA A 207 -8.68 -4.00 16.90
C ALA A 207 -9.48 -5.30 17.16
N ILE A 208 -10.38 -5.66 16.24
CA ILE A 208 -11.27 -6.81 16.43
C ILE A 208 -10.63 -8.10 15.91
N TRP A 209 -10.82 -9.16 16.69
CA TRP A 209 -10.45 -10.53 16.35
C TRP A 209 -11.71 -11.35 16.04
N GLN A 210 -11.63 -12.25 15.07
CA GLN A 210 -12.62 -13.32 14.93
C GLN A 210 -12.54 -14.27 16.13
N ASN A 211 -11.35 -14.82 16.39
CA ASN A 211 -11.01 -15.54 17.62
C ASN A 211 -9.82 -14.84 18.28
N LYS A 212 -10.01 -14.38 19.51
CA LYS A 212 -9.03 -13.56 20.23
C LYS A 212 -7.64 -14.18 20.21
N ASP A 213 -6.67 -13.36 19.80
CA ASP A 213 -5.24 -13.69 19.78
C ASP A 213 -4.83 -14.85 18.85
N LYS A 214 -5.74 -15.37 18.03
CA LYS A 214 -5.46 -16.40 17.05
C LYS A 214 -5.00 -15.78 15.74
N ILE A 215 -3.75 -16.02 15.34
CA ILE A 215 -3.14 -15.38 14.16
C ILE A 215 -3.13 -16.26 12.90
N THR A 216 -3.33 -17.58 13.05
CA THR A 216 -3.26 -18.54 11.95
C THR A 216 -4.54 -19.38 11.83
N GLY A 217 -4.80 -19.89 10.61
CA GLY A 217 -5.96 -20.72 10.32
C GLY A 217 -7.15 -19.95 9.78
N ARG A 218 -8.17 -20.68 9.35
CA ARG A 218 -9.35 -20.12 8.65
C ARG A 218 -10.30 -19.30 9.53
N ASP A 219 -10.14 -19.39 10.84
CA ASP A 219 -10.96 -18.74 11.85
C ASP A 219 -10.16 -17.70 12.65
N SER A 220 -9.12 -17.13 12.05
CA SER A 220 -8.21 -16.17 12.66
C SER A 220 -8.28 -14.79 12.02
N GLY A 221 -9.49 -14.30 11.70
CA GLY A 221 -9.67 -12.97 11.11
C GLY A 221 -9.28 -11.84 12.07
N TYR A 222 -8.75 -10.75 11.54
CA TYR A 222 -8.35 -9.55 12.29
C TYR A 222 -8.59 -8.26 11.50
N GLY A 223 -8.94 -7.20 12.23
CA GLY A 223 -9.07 -5.83 11.73
C GLY A 223 -10.39 -5.53 11.02
N ILE A 224 -10.47 -4.36 10.39
CA ILE A 224 -11.72 -3.84 9.78
C ILE A 224 -12.32 -4.78 8.72
N ALA A 225 -11.49 -5.47 7.94
CA ALA A 225 -11.90 -6.40 6.89
C ALA A 225 -11.71 -7.87 7.30
N GLN A 226 -11.49 -8.16 8.58
CA GLN A 226 -11.31 -9.52 9.10
C GLN A 226 -10.36 -10.38 8.26
N TRP A 227 -9.22 -9.80 7.85
CA TRP A 227 -8.21 -10.51 7.05
C TRP A 227 -7.85 -11.86 7.65
N THR A 228 -8.11 -12.91 6.91
CA THR A 228 -7.95 -14.30 7.34
C THR A 228 -6.97 -15.05 6.43
N PRO A 229 -5.92 -15.70 6.97
CA PRO A 229 -5.51 -15.60 8.38
C PRO A 229 -5.00 -14.21 8.74
N ALA A 230 -5.07 -13.86 10.03
CA ALA A 230 -4.60 -12.55 10.54
C ALA A 230 -3.14 -12.26 10.19
N THR A 231 -2.33 -13.31 9.99
CA THR A 231 -0.95 -13.19 9.52
C THR A 231 -0.82 -12.47 8.18
N ASN A 232 -1.84 -12.40 7.34
CA ASN A 232 -1.81 -11.62 6.11
C ASN A 232 -1.53 -10.13 6.39
N PHE A 233 -2.25 -9.56 7.33
CA PHE A 233 -2.02 -8.19 7.76
C PHE A 233 -0.83 -8.06 8.71
N ILE A 234 -0.71 -8.94 9.71
CA ILE A 234 0.32 -8.84 10.76
C ILE A 234 1.73 -9.01 10.17
N GLN A 235 1.93 -9.91 9.21
CA GLN A 235 3.21 -10.05 8.52
C GLN A 235 3.54 -8.79 7.70
N TRP A 236 2.57 -8.28 6.92
CA TRP A 236 2.76 -7.03 6.20
C TRP A 236 3.12 -5.87 7.15
N ALA A 237 2.46 -5.79 8.30
CA ALA A 237 2.74 -4.76 9.32
C ALA A 237 4.17 -4.86 9.89
N VAL A 238 4.74 -6.07 9.99
CA VAL A 238 6.16 -6.27 10.31
C VAL A 238 7.05 -5.84 9.15
N ASP A 239 6.71 -6.26 7.95
CA ASP A 239 7.49 -5.98 6.74
C ASP A 239 7.65 -4.48 6.49
N VAL A 240 6.59 -3.71 6.74
CA VAL A 240 6.63 -2.23 6.64
C VAL A 240 7.16 -1.54 7.90
N GLY A 241 7.51 -2.29 8.95
CA GLY A 241 8.08 -1.75 10.19
C GLY A 241 7.06 -1.07 11.11
N PHE A 242 5.77 -1.37 10.96
CA PHE A 242 4.73 -0.88 11.84
C PHE A 242 4.76 -1.54 13.22
N ILE A 243 5.02 -2.85 13.25
CA ILE A 243 5.28 -3.64 14.46
C ILE A 243 6.58 -4.45 14.28
N THR A 244 7.07 -5.05 15.35
CA THR A 244 8.41 -5.70 15.36
C THR A 244 8.37 -7.23 15.25
N SER A 245 7.19 -7.85 15.42
CA SER A 245 7.06 -9.31 15.38
C SER A 245 5.67 -9.77 14.94
N VAL A 246 5.60 -10.92 14.31
CA VAL A 246 4.34 -11.55 13.83
C VAL A 246 3.66 -12.26 15.00
N THR A 247 3.10 -11.47 15.92
CA THR A 247 2.40 -11.98 17.13
C THR A 247 1.16 -11.17 17.44
N ALA A 248 0.17 -11.82 18.04
CA ALA A 248 -1.02 -11.13 18.57
C ALA A 248 -0.65 -10.07 19.61
N SER A 249 0.33 -10.34 20.46
CA SER A 249 0.81 -9.38 21.48
C SER A 249 1.32 -8.09 20.85
N ALA A 250 2.10 -8.16 19.78
CA ALA A 250 2.66 -6.98 19.11
C ALA A 250 1.57 -6.09 18.50
N ILE A 251 0.60 -6.68 17.79
CA ILE A 251 -0.48 -5.91 17.18
C ILE A 251 -1.46 -5.37 18.23
N ASN A 252 -1.77 -6.13 19.28
CA ASN A 252 -2.60 -5.67 20.39
C ASN A 252 -1.94 -4.52 21.18
N ALA A 253 -0.62 -4.56 21.37
CA ALA A 253 0.11 -3.45 22.00
C ALA A 253 0.02 -2.18 21.14
N LYS A 254 0.11 -2.32 19.81
CA LYS A 254 -0.05 -1.21 18.88
C LYS A 254 -1.48 -0.64 18.94
N ALA A 255 -2.51 -1.48 18.95
CA ALA A 255 -3.91 -1.08 19.09
C ALA A 255 -4.15 -0.27 20.39
N LYS A 256 -3.60 -0.74 21.51
CA LYS A 256 -3.68 -0.05 22.79
C LYS A 256 -2.93 1.29 22.83
N SER A 257 -1.85 1.41 22.08
CA SER A 257 -1.04 2.64 22.04
C SER A 257 -1.61 3.72 21.11
N SER A 258 -2.26 3.34 20.03
CA SER A 258 -2.87 4.26 19.06
C SER A 258 -3.78 3.52 18.10
N ILE A 259 -5.07 3.62 18.32
CA ILE A 259 -6.11 3.11 17.42
C ILE A 259 -6.04 3.78 16.04
N GLN A 260 -5.74 5.09 16.01
CA GLN A 260 -5.61 5.81 14.75
C GLN A 260 -4.48 5.26 13.88
N LYS A 261 -3.29 5.04 14.45
CA LYS A 261 -2.18 4.44 13.68
C LYS A 261 -2.48 3.03 13.21
N LEU A 262 -3.27 2.27 13.97
CA LEU A 262 -3.71 0.96 13.55
C LEU A 262 -4.69 1.05 12.37
N MET A 263 -5.70 1.93 12.45
CA MET A 263 -6.63 2.18 11.34
C MET A 263 -5.90 2.64 10.07
N ASP A 264 -4.96 3.58 10.19
CA ASP A 264 -4.11 4.03 9.07
C ASP A 264 -3.35 2.85 8.43
N ALA A 265 -2.81 1.95 9.27
CA ALA A 265 -2.09 0.77 8.80
C ALA A 265 -3.02 -0.21 8.06
N GLU A 266 -4.21 -0.43 8.58
CA GLU A 266 -5.20 -1.31 7.95
C GLU A 266 -5.72 -0.75 6.63
N LEU A 267 -5.98 0.55 6.56
CA LEU A 267 -6.38 1.22 5.33
C LEU A 267 -5.24 1.21 4.28
N ALA A 268 -4.01 1.41 4.71
CA ALA A 268 -2.86 1.27 3.82
C ALA A 268 -2.68 -0.18 3.33
N PHE A 269 -2.93 -1.18 4.18
CA PHE A 269 -2.91 -2.58 3.80
C PHE A 269 -4.05 -2.93 2.84
N LEU A 270 -5.25 -2.41 3.09
CA LEU A 270 -6.40 -2.53 2.18
C LEU A 270 -6.02 -2.04 0.78
N MET A 271 -5.51 -0.82 0.66
CA MET A 271 -5.11 -0.27 -0.64
C MET A 271 -3.97 -1.05 -1.27
N TRP A 272 -3.02 -1.53 -0.48
CA TRP A 272 -1.95 -2.39 -0.96
C TRP A 272 -2.50 -3.70 -1.56
N THR A 273 -3.48 -4.35 -0.91
CA THR A 273 -4.09 -5.58 -1.41
C THR A 273 -4.97 -5.34 -2.64
N LEU A 274 -5.70 -4.24 -2.69
CA LEU A 274 -6.59 -3.90 -3.80
C LEU A 274 -5.85 -3.47 -5.08
N THR A 275 -4.63 -2.95 -4.94
CA THR A 275 -3.82 -2.50 -6.07
C THR A 275 -2.85 -3.56 -6.60
N LEU A 276 -2.71 -4.69 -5.92
CA LEU A 276 -1.94 -5.81 -6.42
C LEU A 276 -2.66 -6.45 -7.62
N SER A 277 -1.96 -6.58 -8.74
CA SER A 277 -2.53 -7.23 -9.92
C SER A 277 -2.80 -8.71 -9.64
N GLY A 278 -4.03 -9.14 -9.96
CA GLY A 278 -4.39 -10.54 -10.09
C GLY A 278 -4.77 -11.29 -8.82
N ASN A 279 -4.71 -10.69 -7.62
CA ASN A 279 -4.78 -11.54 -6.43
C ASN A 279 -5.91 -11.29 -5.44
N VAL A 280 -6.59 -10.16 -5.44
CA VAL A 280 -7.55 -9.90 -4.37
C VAL A 280 -8.90 -9.39 -4.84
N PHE A 281 -8.96 -8.63 -5.93
CA PHE A 281 -10.22 -8.23 -6.53
C PHE A 281 -10.45 -9.04 -7.81
N TYR A 282 -11.36 -10.04 -7.75
CA TYR A 282 -11.57 -11.05 -8.79
C TYR A 282 -12.75 -10.76 -9.69
N GLU A 283 -12.80 -11.54 -10.79
CA GLU A 283 -13.89 -11.67 -11.75
C GLU A 283 -14.04 -10.46 -12.69
N ASP A 284 -15.18 -10.27 -13.28
CA ASP A 284 -15.44 -9.40 -14.43
C ASP A 284 -15.26 -7.89 -14.17
N VAL A 285 -14.96 -7.49 -12.95
CA VAL A 285 -14.81 -6.07 -12.55
C VAL A 285 -13.42 -5.80 -12.01
N SER A 286 -12.66 -4.91 -12.66
CA SER A 286 -11.40 -4.43 -12.11
C SER A 286 -11.62 -3.55 -10.88
N PHE A 287 -10.66 -3.55 -9.95
CA PHE A 287 -10.71 -2.65 -8.80
C PHE A 287 -10.85 -1.17 -9.22
N ASP A 288 -10.15 -0.75 -10.26
CA ASP A 288 -10.23 0.64 -10.77
C ASP A 288 -11.62 0.98 -11.29
N SER A 289 -12.27 0.05 -11.99
CA SER A 289 -13.66 0.21 -12.41
C SER A 289 -14.62 0.28 -11.23
N PHE A 290 -14.44 -0.59 -10.23
CA PHE A 290 -15.25 -0.58 -9.01
C PHE A 290 -15.16 0.76 -8.26
N ARG A 291 -13.94 1.23 -7.94
CA ARG A 291 -13.76 2.44 -7.13
C ARG A 291 -14.29 3.70 -7.81
N LYS A 292 -14.34 3.73 -9.15
CA LYS A 292 -14.85 4.84 -9.97
C LYS A 292 -16.33 4.72 -10.33
N SER A 293 -16.97 3.59 -10.02
CA SER A 293 -18.38 3.37 -10.37
C SER A 293 -19.33 4.23 -9.52
N ASN A 294 -20.38 4.73 -10.16
CA ASN A 294 -21.53 5.37 -9.53
C ASN A 294 -22.80 4.51 -9.61
N ASP A 295 -22.65 3.21 -9.86
CA ASP A 295 -23.76 2.27 -9.85
C ASP A 295 -24.47 2.26 -8.48
N ASP A 296 -25.62 1.61 -8.42
CA ASP A 296 -26.39 1.48 -7.17
C ASP A 296 -25.50 0.91 -6.04
N VAL A 297 -25.54 1.57 -4.89
CA VAL A 297 -24.66 1.26 -3.75
C VAL A 297 -24.83 -0.17 -3.23
N LYS A 298 -26.06 -0.75 -3.31
CA LYS A 298 -26.29 -2.14 -2.92
C LYS A 298 -25.67 -3.12 -3.90
N THR A 299 -25.71 -2.79 -5.18
CA THR A 299 -25.01 -3.56 -6.24
C THR A 299 -23.51 -3.52 -6.00
N LEU A 300 -22.94 -2.35 -5.77
CA LEU A 300 -21.50 -2.21 -5.47
C LEU A 300 -21.10 -2.92 -4.18
N ALA A 301 -21.94 -2.91 -3.13
CA ALA A 301 -21.68 -3.64 -1.90
C ALA A 301 -21.61 -5.16 -2.12
N LYS A 302 -22.50 -5.70 -2.97
CA LYS A 302 -22.44 -7.11 -3.38
C LYS A 302 -21.18 -7.38 -4.21
N THR A 303 -20.85 -6.51 -5.16
CA THR A 303 -19.62 -6.62 -5.97
C THR A 303 -18.38 -6.65 -5.09
N PHE A 304 -18.25 -5.76 -4.10
CA PHE A 304 -17.13 -5.74 -3.17
C PHE A 304 -17.09 -7.03 -2.32
N ALA A 305 -18.25 -7.47 -1.81
CA ALA A 305 -18.36 -8.72 -1.07
C ALA A 305 -17.87 -9.92 -1.90
N GLN A 306 -18.30 -10.05 -3.14
CA GLN A 306 -17.92 -11.16 -4.02
C GLN A 306 -16.44 -11.15 -4.40
N ASN A 307 -15.89 -9.97 -4.63
CA ASN A 307 -14.53 -9.83 -5.16
C ASN A 307 -13.44 -9.69 -4.09
N TYR A 308 -13.78 -9.18 -2.92
CA TYR A 308 -12.81 -8.94 -1.84
C TYR A 308 -13.05 -9.81 -0.60
N GLU A 309 -14.21 -9.70 0.03
CA GLU A 309 -14.49 -10.34 1.33
C GLU A 309 -14.87 -11.82 1.21
N ARG A 310 -15.59 -12.20 0.17
CA ARG A 310 -16.06 -13.56 -0.15
C ARG A 310 -16.81 -14.26 0.99
N PRO A 311 -17.79 -13.60 1.59
CA PRO A 311 -18.64 -14.20 2.61
C PRO A 311 -19.59 -15.24 1.99
N ASN A 312 -20.29 -15.97 2.83
CA ASN A 312 -21.44 -16.76 2.37
C ASN A 312 -22.51 -15.85 1.74
N SER A 313 -23.20 -16.33 0.72
CA SER A 313 -24.22 -15.56 -0.01
C SER A 313 -25.36 -15.04 0.88
N THR A 314 -25.65 -15.68 1.99
CA THR A 314 -26.62 -15.24 3.02
C THR A 314 -26.24 -13.91 3.69
N GLU A 315 -24.98 -13.52 3.64
CA GLU A 315 -24.46 -12.28 4.24
C GLU A 315 -24.62 -11.04 3.34
N TYR A 316 -24.94 -11.19 2.05
CA TYR A 316 -25.00 -10.06 1.12
C TYR A 316 -26.04 -9.00 1.53
N SER A 317 -27.23 -9.43 1.96
CA SER A 317 -28.30 -8.48 2.33
C SER A 317 -27.91 -7.56 3.48
N LYS A 318 -27.20 -8.06 4.50
CA LYS A 318 -26.66 -7.26 5.61
C LYS A 318 -25.71 -6.19 5.10
N ARG A 319 -24.74 -6.57 4.25
CA ARG A 319 -23.73 -5.68 3.67
C ARG A 319 -24.34 -4.60 2.79
N GLN A 320 -25.30 -4.97 1.96
CA GLN A 320 -26.06 -4.06 1.11
C GLN A 320 -26.86 -3.02 1.92
N ASN A 321 -27.51 -3.45 3.01
CA ASN A 321 -28.26 -2.54 3.88
C ASN A 321 -27.34 -1.59 4.65
N ASN A 322 -26.21 -2.07 5.16
CA ASN A 322 -25.19 -1.23 5.76
C ASN A 322 -24.64 -0.20 4.77
N ALA A 323 -24.32 -0.62 3.55
CA ALA A 323 -23.84 0.28 2.50
C ALA A 323 -24.87 1.37 2.15
N LYS A 324 -26.16 1.00 2.05
CA LYS A 324 -27.23 1.97 1.82
C LYS A 324 -27.38 2.95 2.98
N LYS A 325 -27.29 2.49 4.23
CA LYS A 325 -27.29 3.32 5.42
C LYS A 325 -26.17 4.38 5.34
N TRP A 326 -24.96 3.98 5.02
CA TRP A 326 -23.82 4.92 4.88
C TRP A 326 -23.97 5.86 3.69
N TYR A 327 -24.52 5.38 2.59
CA TYR A 327 -24.80 6.23 1.44
C TYR A 327 -25.82 7.34 1.75
N ASP A 328 -26.80 7.06 2.61
CA ASP A 328 -27.78 8.07 3.04
C ASP A 328 -27.20 9.00 4.13
N TYR A 329 -26.25 8.52 4.91
CA TYR A 329 -25.61 9.28 6.00
C TYR A 329 -24.64 10.34 5.49
N PHE A 330 -23.77 10.00 4.55
CA PHE A 330 -22.83 10.93 3.93
C PHE A 330 -23.48 11.74 2.81
#